data_efbc01d94adf48aaaa407d65f4f04f3e
#
_entry.id   efbc01d94adf48aaaa407d65f4f04f3e
#
_cell.length_a   1.000
_cell.length_b   1.000
_cell.length_c   1.000
_cell.angle_alpha   90.00
_cell.angle_beta   90.00
_cell.angle_gamma   90.00
#
_symmetry.space_group_name_H-M   'P 1'
#
loop_
_entity.id
_entity.type
_entity.pdbx_description
1 polymer ?
#
loop_
_entity_poly.entity_id
_entity_poly.type
_entity_poly.pdbx_seq_one_letter_code
_entity_poly.pdbx_strand_id
1 'polypeptide(L)'
;MVDKEKHVLIGQRIKKLRELKNIEQSELAEMLGYKSQSTISKWESGVNLPTGKKLIALAKIFNTSTNDILGIEKPVKEEYTTSDLREMAENAKTFDGKPLNEDDIEAIQNIIEIYLNKK
;
A
#
# COMPACT_ATOMS: atom_id res chain seq x y z
N MET A 1 12.17 10.18 -20.81
CA MET A 1 11.69 8.86 -20.52
C MET A 1 10.80 8.82 -19.32
N VAL A 2 9.91 7.90 -19.36
CA VAL A 2 8.93 7.72 -18.29
C VAL A 2 9.58 7.49 -16.93
N ASP A 3 10.75 6.90 -16.92
CA ASP A 3 11.43 6.52 -15.70
C ASP A 3 11.79 7.70 -14.81
N LYS A 4 12.16 8.81 -15.41
CA LYS A 4 12.58 9.97 -14.64
C LYS A 4 11.42 10.55 -13.83
N GLU A 5 10.24 10.60 -14.42
CA GLU A 5 9.06 11.07 -13.70
C GLU A 5 8.69 10.15 -12.56
N LYS A 6 8.79 8.84 -12.78
CA LYS A 6 8.53 7.86 -11.73
C LYS A 6 9.51 8.00 -10.59
N HIS A 7 10.77 8.24 -10.91
CA HIS A 7 11.80 8.42 -9.89
C HIS A 7 11.50 9.62 -9.02
N VAL A 8 11.08 10.71 -9.64
CA VAL A 8 10.73 11.92 -8.89
C VAL A 8 9.54 11.66 -7.97
N LEU A 9 8.51 10.97 -8.47
CA LEU A 9 7.34 10.65 -7.67
C LEU A 9 7.68 9.74 -6.50
N ILE A 10 8.52 8.75 -6.73
CA ILE A 10 8.98 7.87 -5.66
C ILE A 10 9.74 8.66 -4.61
N GLY A 11 10.62 9.56 -5.07
CA GLY A 11 11.36 10.40 -4.17
C GLY A 11 10.47 11.29 -3.32
N GLN A 12 9.42 11.84 -3.91
CA GLN A 12 8.46 12.65 -3.19
C GLN A 12 7.72 11.83 -2.13
N ARG A 13 7.41 10.58 -2.43
CA ARG A 13 6.77 9.69 -1.46
C ARG A 13 7.69 9.41 -0.29
N ILE A 14 8.95 9.14 -0.58
CA ILE A 14 9.93 8.90 0.48
C ILE A 14 10.03 10.12 1.39
N LYS A 15 10.13 11.29 0.80
CA LYS A 15 10.20 12.52 1.57
C LYS A 15 8.97 12.73 2.43
N LYS A 16 7.79 12.50 1.86
CA LYS A 16 6.55 12.68 2.59
C LYS A 16 6.44 11.71 3.76
N LEU A 17 6.78 10.44 3.53
CA LEU A 17 6.74 9.45 4.58
C LEU A 17 7.73 9.77 5.69
N ARG A 18 8.92 10.25 5.31
CA ARG A 18 9.94 10.66 6.26
C ARG A 18 9.42 11.82 7.12
N GLU A 19 8.85 12.81 6.48
CA GLU A 19 8.32 13.98 7.20
C GLU A 19 7.17 13.63 8.13
N LEU A 20 6.33 12.70 7.69
CA LEU A 20 5.23 12.22 8.54
C LEU A 20 5.73 11.55 9.82
N LYS A 21 6.91 10.96 9.76
CA LYS A 21 7.53 10.34 10.93
C LYS A 21 8.42 11.29 11.71
N ASN A 22 8.53 12.54 11.26
CA ASN A 22 9.39 13.55 11.87
C ASN A 22 10.85 13.10 11.90
N ILE A 23 11.30 12.47 10.82
CA ILE A 23 12.68 12.00 10.69
C ILE A 23 13.43 12.92 9.74
N GLU A 24 14.61 13.36 10.13
CA GLU A 24 15.46 14.18 9.27
C GLU A 24 16.19 13.29 8.27
N GLN A 25 16.65 13.90 7.16
CA GLN A 25 17.42 13.15 6.17
C GLN A 25 18.65 12.48 6.79
N SER A 26 19.34 13.21 7.64
CA SER A 26 20.54 12.69 8.31
C SER A 26 20.19 11.51 9.23
N GLU A 27 19.08 11.60 9.93
CA GLU A 27 18.63 10.49 10.79
C GLU A 27 18.30 9.26 9.96
N LEU A 28 17.59 9.44 8.88
CA LEU A 28 17.22 8.31 8.02
C LEU A 28 18.46 7.67 7.44
N ALA A 29 19.41 8.48 7.01
CA ALA A 29 20.68 7.97 6.48
C ALA A 29 21.39 7.12 7.53
N GLU A 30 21.45 7.59 8.76
CA GLU A 30 22.08 6.87 9.86
C GLU A 30 21.36 5.55 10.12
N MET A 31 20.05 5.56 10.14
CA MET A 31 19.25 4.36 10.34
C MET A 31 19.52 3.30 9.28
N LEU A 32 19.88 3.73 8.09
CA LEU A 32 20.17 2.83 6.97
C LEU A 32 21.66 2.49 6.84
N GLY A 33 22.48 3.02 7.73
CA GLY A 33 23.91 2.70 7.73
C GLY A 33 24.75 3.56 6.81
N TYR A 34 24.23 4.69 6.37
CA TYR A 34 25.00 5.63 5.54
C TYR A 34 25.69 6.67 6.41
N LYS A 35 26.82 7.13 5.94
CA LYS A 35 27.58 8.13 6.67
C LYS A 35 27.11 9.56 6.42
N SER A 36 26.37 9.78 5.33
CA SER A 36 25.89 11.11 5.03
C SER A 36 24.47 11.04 4.48
N GLN A 37 23.80 12.17 4.53
CA GLN A 37 22.42 12.26 4.05
C GLN A 37 22.32 12.40 2.52
N SER A 38 23.46 12.50 1.84
CA SER A 38 23.44 12.74 0.39
C SER A 38 22.71 11.66 -0.37
N THR A 39 22.79 10.39 0.07
CA THR A 39 22.06 9.31 -0.56
C THR A 39 20.54 9.51 -0.45
N ILE A 40 20.09 9.91 0.73
CA ILE A 40 18.66 10.18 0.95
C ILE A 40 18.22 11.36 0.09
N SER A 41 19.03 12.41 0.04
CA SER A 41 18.73 13.57 -0.78
C SER A 41 18.59 13.20 -2.25
N LYS A 42 19.45 12.32 -2.74
CA LYS A 42 19.37 11.86 -4.14
C LYS A 42 18.11 11.04 -4.39
N TRP A 43 17.70 10.21 -3.44
CA TRP A 43 16.46 9.47 -3.56
C TRP A 43 15.26 10.42 -3.61
N GLU A 44 15.25 11.40 -2.73
CA GLU A 44 14.11 12.32 -2.64
C GLU A 44 14.02 13.25 -3.84
N SER A 45 15.14 13.51 -4.49
CA SER A 45 15.16 14.34 -5.70
C SER A 45 14.93 13.54 -6.99
N GLY A 46 14.93 12.23 -6.90
CA GLY A 46 14.72 11.38 -8.06
C GLY A 46 15.97 11.08 -8.86
N VAL A 47 17.14 11.50 -8.36
CA VAL A 47 18.40 11.21 -9.06
C VAL A 47 18.70 9.72 -9.02
N ASN A 48 18.50 9.11 -7.86
CA ASN A 48 18.70 7.68 -7.66
C ASN A 48 17.48 7.10 -6.96
N LEU A 49 17.38 5.78 -6.96
CA LEU A 49 16.33 5.08 -6.22
C LEU A 49 16.97 4.11 -5.23
N PRO A 50 16.29 3.87 -4.10
CA PRO A 50 16.74 2.81 -3.22
C PRO A 50 16.59 1.47 -3.91
N THR A 51 17.53 0.57 -3.67
CA THR A 51 17.49 -0.78 -4.22
C THR A 51 16.87 -1.74 -3.22
N GLY A 52 16.70 -2.99 -3.63
CA GLY A 52 15.92 -3.98 -2.91
C GLY A 52 16.02 -3.97 -1.39
N LYS A 53 17.21 -4.17 -0.85
CA LYS A 53 17.37 -4.23 0.61
C LYS A 53 17.06 -2.91 1.29
N LYS A 54 17.49 -1.80 0.70
CA LYS A 54 17.22 -0.48 1.26
C LYS A 54 15.76 -0.12 1.15
N LEU A 55 15.11 -0.55 0.07
CA LEU A 55 13.69 -0.32 -0.10
C LEU A 55 12.89 -1.05 0.98
N ILE A 56 13.25 -2.29 1.26
CA ILE A 56 12.61 -3.06 2.32
C ILE A 56 12.84 -2.41 3.68
N ALA A 57 14.04 -1.92 3.92
CA ALA A 57 14.36 -1.24 5.17
C ALA A 57 13.54 0.04 5.32
N LEU A 58 13.39 0.80 4.24
CA LEU A 58 12.56 2.01 4.25
C LEU A 58 11.11 1.68 4.58
N ALA A 59 10.58 0.62 3.97
CA ALA A 59 9.21 0.21 4.23
C ALA A 59 9.00 -0.12 5.71
N LYS A 60 9.98 -0.76 6.33
CA LYS A 60 9.89 -1.08 7.75
C LYS A 60 9.97 0.18 8.62
N ILE A 61 10.88 1.07 8.28
CA ILE A 61 11.04 2.33 9.04
C ILE A 61 9.76 3.16 8.95
N PHE A 62 9.17 3.24 7.78
CA PHE A 62 7.96 4.03 7.56
C PHE A 62 6.69 3.28 7.90
N ASN A 63 6.81 2.02 8.30
CA ASN A 63 5.67 1.17 8.64
C ASN A 63 4.68 1.08 7.48
N THR A 64 5.20 0.80 6.30
CA THR A 64 4.42 0.71 5.07
C THR A 64 4.97 -0.43 4.22
N SER A 65 4.46 -0.58 3.01
CA SER A 65 4.92 -1.62 2.09
C SER A 65 5.85 -1.01 1.04
N THR A 66 6.65 -1.85 0.41
CA THR A 66 7.50 -1.41 -0.70
C THR A 66 6.63 -0.93 -1.86
N ASN A 67 5.47 -1.54 -2.06
CA ASN A 67 4.54 -1.11 -3.10
C ASN A 67 4.03 0.30 -2.86
N ASP A 68 3.77 0.65 -1.62
CA ASP A 68 3.34 2.02 -1.28
C ASP A 68 4.42 3.04 -1.63
N ILE A 69 5.67 2.71 -1.35
CA ILE A 69 6.78 3.61 -1.66
C ILE A 69 6.93 3.76 -3.17
N LEU A 70 6.84 2.64 -3.89
CA LEU A 70 7.00 2.64 -5.34
C LEU A 70 5.76 3.16 -6.07
N GLY A 71 4.64 3.26 -5.38
CA GLY A 71 3.41 3.70 -6.01
C GLY A 71 2.75 2.64 -6.87
N ILE A 72 3.05 1.38 -6.62
CA ILE A 72 2.47 0.27 -7.36
C ILE A 72 1.13 -0.07 -6.72
N GLU A 73 0.07 0.01 -7.50
CA GLU A 73 -1.25 -0.34 -6.99
C GLU A 73 -1.40 -1.85 -6.96
N LYS A 74 -2.06 -2.31 -5.91
CA LYS A 74 -2.36 -3.72 -5.81
C LYS A 74 -3.43 -4.10 -6.82
N PRO A 75 -3.44 -5.36 -7.26
CA PRO A 75 -4.51 -5.83 -8.15
C PRO A 75 -5.88 -5.54 -7.56
N VAL A 76 -6.78 -5.13 -8.43
CA VAL A 76 -8.14 -4.75 -8.01
C VAL A 76 -8.83 -5.83 -7.20
N LYS A 77 -8.59 -7.08 -7.53
CA LYS A 77 -9.22 -8.20 -6.82
C LYS A 77 -8.89 -8.24 -5.33
N GLU A 78 -7.90 -7.51 -4.89
CA GLU A 78 -7.50 -7.48 -3.48
C GLU A 78 -8.11 -6.29 -2.75
N GLU A 79 -8.82 -5.45 -3.45
CA GLU A 79 -9.37 -4.22 -2.89
C GLU A 79 -10.85 -4.09 -3.16
N TYR A 80 -11.59 -5.11 -2.76
CA TYR A 80 -13.04 -5.06 -2.90
C TYR A 80 -13.63 -4.08 -1.90
N THR A 81 -14.59 -3.32 -2.37
CA THR A 81 -15.38 -2.47 -1.49
C THR A 81 -16.48 -3.29 -0.87
N THR A 82 -17.12 -2.74 0.17
CA THR A 82 -18.27 -3.40 0.79
C THR A 82 -19.39 -3.60 -0.22
N SER A 83 -19.60 -2.62 -1.09
CA SER A 83 -20.62 -2.72 -2.14
C SER A 83 -20.34 -3.86 -3.10
N ASP A 84 -19.09 -4.00 -3.52
CA ASP A 84 -18.71 -5.06 -4.44
C ASP A 84 -18.98 -6.43 -3.85
N LEU A 85 -18.60 -6.63 -2.59
CA LEU A 85 -18.78 -7.90 -1.94
C LEU A 85 -20.26 -8.20 -1.67
N ARG A 86 -21.03 -7.16 -1.35
CA ARG A 86 -22.47 -7.31 -1.15
C ARG A 86 -23.15 -7.71 -2.45
N GLU A 87 -22.76 -7.10 -3.55
CA GLU A 87 -23.30 -7.44 -4.86
C GLU A 87 -22.99 -8.88 -5.23
N MET A 88 -21.79 -9.34 -4.92
CA MET A 88 -21.42 -10.73 -5.15
C MET A 88 -22.28 -11.68 -4.33
N ALA A 89 -22.57 -11.31 -3.09
CA ALA A 89 -23.42 -12.12 -2.23
C ALA A 89 -24.85 -12.20 -2.76
N GLU A 90 -25.37 -11.09 -3.28
CA GLU A 90 -26.70 -11.06 -3.86
C GLU A 90 -26.78 -11.87 -5.13
N ASN A 91 -25.76 -11.83 -5.94
CA ASN A 91 -25.69 -12.64 -7.16
C ASN A 91 -25.65 -14.12 -6.84
N ALA A 92 -25.03 -14.50 -5.73
CA ALA A 92 -24.92 -15.87 -5.31
C ALA A 92 -26.28 -16.49 -5.01
N LYS A 93 -27.25 -15.71 -4.57
CA LYS A 93 -28.56 -16.26 -4.21
C LYS A 93 -29.34 -16.81 -5.39
N THR A 94 -28.95 -16.44 -6.61
CA THR A 94 -29.62 -16.98 -7.82
C THR A 94 -28.74 -17.99 -8.53
N PHE A 95 -27.56 -18.21 -8.01
CA PHE A 95 -26.57 -19.05 -8.68
C PHE A 95 -27.04 -20.50 -8.81
N ASP A 96 -27.62 -21.04 -7.74
CA ASP A 96 -28.07 -22.43 -7.70
C ASP A 96 -29.51 -22.60 -8.15
N GLY A 97 -30.14 -21.55 -8.62
CA GLY A 97 -31.54 -21.57 -8.95
C GLY A 97 -32.45 -21.55 -7.72
N LYS A 98 -31.88 -21.49 -6.54
CA LYS A 98 -32.61 -21.34 -5.29
C LYS A 98 -32.26 -20.04 -4.63
N PRO A 99 -33.23 -19.24 -4.26
CA PRO A 99 -32.92 -18.00 -3.56
C PRO A 99 -32.40 -18.30 -2.16
N LEU A 100 -31.40 -17.57 -1.73
CA LEU A 100 -30.95 -17.62 -0.34
C LEU A 100 -31.99 -16.93 0.52
N ASN A 101 -32.20 -17.43 1.73
CA ASN A 101 -33.10 -16.75 2.65
C ASN A 101 -32.38 -15.55 3.26
N GLU A 102 -33.13 -14.72 4.01
CA GLU A 102 -32.58 -13.53 4.59
C GLU A 102 -31.43 -13.81 5.57
N ASP A 103 -31.57 -14.91 6.32
CA ASP A 103 -30.53 -15.30 7.27
C ASP A 103 -29.24 -15.65 6.57
N ASP A 104 -29.30 -16.32 5.42
CA ASP A 104 -28.13 -16.68 4.64
C ASP A 104 -27.45 -15.44 4.09
N ILE A 105 -28.22 -14.50 3.58
CA ILE A 105 -27.68 -13.26 3.04
C ILE A 105 -27.03 -12.45 4.15
N GLU A 106 -27.68 -12.36 5.29
CA GLU A 106 -27.15 -11.62 6.43
C GLU A 106 -25.85 -12.24 6.93
N ALA A 107 -25.80 -13.57 7.00
CA ALA A 107 -24.59 -14.26 7.41
C ALA A 107 -23.42 -13.96 6.47
N ILE A 108 -23.68 -13.96 5.16
CA ILE A 108 -22.66 -13.65 4.17
C ILE A 108 -22.19 -12.20 4.35
N GLN A 109 -23.12 -11.28 4.55
CA GLN A 109 -22.78 -9.88 4.76
C GLN A 109 -21.93 -9.68 6.01
N ASN A 110 -22.26 -10.38 7.09
CA ASN A 110 -21.48 -10.28 8.32
C ASN A 110 -20.06 -10.79 8.13
N ILE A 111 -19.89 -11.87 7.40
CA ILE A 111 -18.57 -12.41 7.09
C ILE A 111 -17.76 -11.39 6.29
N ILE A 112 -18.37 -10.77 5.30
CA ILE A 112 -17.75 -9.77 4.47
C ILE A 112 -17.31 -8.56 5.32
N GLU A 113 -18.18 -8.10 6.20
CA GLU A 113 -17.87 -6.96 7.06
C GLU A 113 -16.71 -7.26 8.01
N ILE A 114 -16.71 -8.45 8.59
CA ILE A 114 -15.63 -8.88 9.47
C ILE A 114 -14.31 -8.89 8.70
N TYR A 115 -14.34 -9.42 7.48
CA TYR A 115 -13.15 -9.48 6.66
C TYR A 115 -12.60 -8.07 6.37
N LEU A 116 -13.49 -7.15 6.00
CA LEU A 116 -13.07 -5.79 5.69
C LEU A 116 -12.59 -5.03 6.92
N ASN A 117 -13.16 -5.29 8.07
CA ASN A 117 -12.79 -4.58 9.30
C ASN A 117 -11.49 -5.10 9.91
N LYS A 118 -11.00 -6.21 9.45
CA LYS A 118 -9.75 -6.78 9.96
C LYS A 118 -8.50 -6.07 9.50
N LYS A 119 -8.62 -5.22 8.58
CA LYS A 119 -7.45 -4.52 8.04
C LYS A 119 -6.77 -3.60 9.01
#